data_aea220432f6d1a406dc43a9c1a5f1c49
#
_entry.id   aea220432f6d1a406dc43a9c1a5f1c49
#
_cell.length_a   1.000
_cell.length_b   1.000
_cell.length_c   1.000
_cell.angle_alpha   90.00
_cell.angle_beta   90.00
_cell.angle_gamma   90.00
#
_symmetry.space_group_name_H-M   'P 1'
#
loop_
_entity.id
_entity.type
_entity.pdbx_description
1 polymer ?
#
loop_
_entity_poly.entity_id
_entity_poly.type
_entity_poly.pdbx_seq_one_letter_code
_entity_poly.pdbx_strand_id
1 'polypeptide(L)'
;MHDRAEKDELVPATVTGKITIADVARLAGVSKAVASRALSPEPRPVSDEKRERVLAAARDLGFRVNLLAQSLTTKTVNLVAVVVNHIHDLSDLDLFDRLLAEVQAVGKQVILIRVGSVDKVEEFLRQGVAYHVDAALVFSDFADAATVRRMFRTDQVIMLNGKHDRLSPAIMPDEKQGIFEAVADAAKKGVRTAALVTGRATSLVEQARGEIYRDAFQRHGIILTKTVQGDYSYLSGHAAAGEFVGEDFPDAVFCTSDAMAMGILDLCRAHFPGNKPAHFRLYGFDDLSLLDFDAYPIASIGYDKAAFVAEMVRMIAEPTHFIEGTPPVLVPTRFVARATAG
;
A
#
# COMPACT_ATOMS: atom_id res chain seq x y z
N MET A 1 53.55 -49.54 -28.65
CA MET A 1 52.29 -50.28 -28.43
C MET A 1 51.66 -49.75 -27.15
N HIS A 2 50.75 -48.83 -27.26
CA HIS A 2 49.50 -48.75 -26.51
C HIS A 2 48.75 -47.53 -26.96
N ASP A 3 47.77 -47.85 -27.73
CA ASP A 3 46.74 -46.97 -28.24
C ASP A 3 45.84 -46.50 -27.07
N ARG A 4 45.67 -45.18 -26.91
CA ARG A 4 44.64 -44.59 -26.05
C ARG A 4 43.82 -43.67 -26.90
N ALA A 5 42.71 -44.24 -27.38
CA ALA A 5 41.62 -43.46 -27.96
C ALA A 5 41.04 -42.51 -26.89
N GLU A 6 41.23 -41.22 -27.03
CA GLU A 6 40.49 -40.17 -26.34
C GLU A 6 39.03 -40.17 -26.87
N LYS A 7 38.11 -40.50 -25.97
CA LYS A 7 36.69 -40.25 -26.20
C LYS A 7 36.46 -38.74 -26.03
N ASP A 8 36.23 -38.09 -27.17
CA ASP A 8 35.66 -36.72 -27.20
C ASP A 8 34.25 -36.76 -26.58
N GLU A 9 34.11 -36.33 -25.34
CA GLU A 9 32.84 -35.99 -24.73
C GLU A 9 32.35 -34.68 -25.36
N LEU A 10 31.37 -34.78 -26.24
CA LEU A 10 30.62 -33.65 -26.79
C LEU A 10 29.93 -32.92 -25.65
N VAL A 11 30.55 -31.85 -25.17
CA VAL A 11 29.91 -30.84 -24.33
C VAL A 11 28.82 -30.19 -25.19
N PRO A 12 27.53 -30.23 -24.79
CA PRO A 12 26.50 -29.61 -25.60
C PRO A 12 26.75 -28.09 -25.64
N ALA A 13 26.76 -27.57 -26.86
CA ALA A 13 26.93 -26.14 -27.15
C ALA A 13 25.92 -25.34 -26.32
N THR A 14 26.45 -24.45 -25.47
CA THR A 14 25.68 -23.43 -24.77
C THR A 14 24.94 -22.57 -25.78
N VAL A 15 23.61 -22.78 -25.84
CA VAL A 15 22.70 -21.98 -26.67
C VAL A 15 22.66 -20.57 -26.09
N THR A 16 23.40 -19.64 -26.68
CA THR A 16 23.47 -18.22 -26.29
C THR A 16 22.28 -17.40 -26.79
N GLY A 17 21.18 -18.04 -27.20
CA GLY A 17 19.93 -17.41 -27.66
C GLY A 17 18.81 -17.54 -26.63
N LYS A 18 17.98 -16.49 -26.51
CA LYS A 18 16.77 -16.51 -25.69
C LYS A 18 15.86 -17.66 -26.16
N ILE A 19 15.66 -18.66 -25.28
CA ILE A 19 14.80 -19.82 -25.57
C ILE A 19 13.38 -19.35 -25.87
N THR A 20 12.81 -19.86 -26.96
CA THR A 20 11.50 -19.45 -27.47
C THR A 20 10.47 -20.58 -27.32
N ILE A 21 9.20 -20.25 -27.46
CA ILE A 21 8.12 -21.25 -27.50
C ILE A 21 8.26 -22.20 -28.71
N ALA A 22 8.95 -21.80 -29.78
CA ALA A 22 9.23 -22.65 -30.93
C ALA A 22 10.25 -23.73 -30.56
N ASP A 23 11.21 -23.47 -29.70
CA ASP A 23 12.18 -24.44 -29.21
C ASP A 23 11.52 -25.48 -28.31
N VAL A 24 10.61 -25.04 -27.43
CA VAL A 24 9.77 -25.92 -26.59
C VAL A 24 8.90 -26.82 -27.48
N ALA A 25 8.24 -26.24 -28.47
CA ALA A 25 7.39 -27.01 -29.40
C ALA A 25 8.19 -28.09 -30.18
N ARG A 26 9.42 -27.73 -30.62
CA ARG A 26 10.33 -28.63 -31.33
C ARG A 26 10.76 -29.81 -30.43
N LEU A 27 11.18 -29.49 -29.18
CA LEU A 27 11.59 -30.54 -28.24
C LEU A 27 10.43 -31.45 -27.83
N ALA A 28 9.24 -30.89 -27.62
CA ALA A 28 8.03 -31.64 -27.27
C ALA A 28 7.41 -32.41 -28.46
N GLY A 29 7.89 -32.24 -29.70
CA GLY A 29 7.32 -32.87 -30.89
C GLY A 29 5.88 -32.45 -31.21
N VAL A 30 5.55 -31.14 -31.00
CA VAL A 30 4.22 -30.56 -31.23
C VAL A 30 4.30 -29.29 -32.05
N SER A 31 3.16 -28.84 -32.58
CA SER A 31 3.12 -27.52 -33.23
C SER A 31 3.23 -26.39 -32.22
N LYS A 32 3.74 -25.20 -32.63
CA LYS A 32 3.80 -24.00 -31.82
C LYS A 32 2.44 -23.64 -31.22
N ALA A 33 1.35 -23.84 -31.94
CA ALA A 33 0.00 -23.59 -31.46
C ALA A 33 -0.43 -24.56 -30.34
N VAL A 34 0.01 -25.82 -30.39
CA VAL A 34 -0.22 -26.80 -29.32
C VAL A 34 0.62 -26.46 -28.10
N ALA A 35 1.91 -26.11 -28.28
CA ALA A 35 2.77 -25.69 -27.18
C ALA A 35 2.22 -24.44 -26.48
N SER A 36 1.76 -23.45 -27.24
CA SER A 36 1.13 -22.23 -26.71
C SER A 36 -0.12 -22.54 -25.88
N ARG A 37 -0.98 -23.43 -26.34
CA ARG A 37 -2.19 -23.84 -25.60
C ARG A 37 -1.86 -24.66 -24.36
N ALA A 38 -0.85 -25.52 -24.42
CA ALA A 38 -0.41 -26.33 -23.28
C ALA A 38 0.22 -25.50 -22.16
N LEU A 39 0.91 -24.40 -22.52
CA LEU A 39 1.57 -23.47 -21.60
C LEU A 39 0.65 -22.31 -21.16
N SER A 40 -0.58 -22.24 -21.67
CA SER A 40 -1.54 -21.22 -21.26
C SER A 40 -1.99 -21.47 -19.82
N PRO A 41 -2.04 -20.44 -18.94
CA PRO A 41 -2.65 -20.55 -17.61
C PRO A 41 -4.15 -20.83 -17.67
N GLU A 42 -4.83 -20.38 -18.73
CA GLU A 42 -6.22 -20.73 -18.96
C GLU A 42 -6.34 -22.15 -19.54
N PRO A 43 -7.29 -22.99 -19.04
CA PRO A 43 -7.54 -24.31 -19.59
C PRO A 43 -7.92 -24.20 -21.06
N ARG A 44 -7.05 -24.69 -21.97
CA ARG A 44 -7.35 -24.78 -23.41
C ARG A 44 -7.28 -26.24 -23.86
N PRO A 45 -8.10 -26.66 -24.86
CA PRO A 45 -8.14 -28.02 -25.30
C PRO A 45 -6.78 -28.50 -25.84
N VAL A 46 -6.13 -29.38 -25.08
CA VAL A 46 -4.91 -30.11 -25.44
C VAL A 46 -4.98 -31.44 -24.70
N SER A 47 -4.64 -32.57 -25.35
CA SER A 47 -4.60 -33.85 -24.64
C SER A 47 -3.55 -33.85 -23.53
N ASP A 48 -3.81 -34.56 -22.44
CA ASP A 48 -2.94 -34.60 -21.26
C ASP A 48 -1.52 -35.06 -21.62
N GLU A 49 -1.40 -36.09 -22.48
CA GLU A 49 -0.11 -36.55 -22.97
C GLU A 49 0.71 -35.45 -23.66
N LYS A 50 0.09 -34.64 -24.53
CA LYS A 50 0.78 -33.53 -25.20
C LYS A 50 1.12 -32.41 -24.23
N ARG A 51 0.25 -32.14 -23.25
CA ARG A 51 0.48 -31.15 -22.19
C ARG A 51 1.69 -31.55 -21.36
N GLU A 52 1.78 -32.78 -20.91
CA GLU A 52 2.91 -33.29 -20.13
C GLU A 52 4.24 -33.19 -20.88
N ARG A 53 4.27 -33.61 -22.18
CA ARG A 53 5.46 -33.47 -23.03
C ARG A 53 5.91 -32.03 -23.17
N VAL A 54 4.98 -31.09 -23.35
CA VAL A 54 5.29 -29.67 -23.48
C VAL A 54 5.83 -29.10 -22.15
N LEU A 55 5.21 -29.47 -21.02
CA LEU A 55 5.67 -28.99 -19.69
C LEU A 55 7.05 -29.59 -19.34
N ALA A 56 7.33 -30.85 -19.72
CA ALA A 56 8.66 -31.46 -19.57
C ALA A 56 9.69 -30.69 -20.40
N ALA A 57 9.44 -30.50 -21.69
CA ALA A 57 10.32 -29.78 -22.60
C ALA A 57 10.58 -28.30 -22.14
N ALA A 58 9.57 -27.65 -21.59
CA ALA A 58 9.72 -26.30 -21.05
C ALA A 58 10.64 -26.28 -19.81
N ARG A 59 10.51 -27.27 -18.91
CA ARG A 59 11.41 -27.43 -17.75
C ARG A 59 12.84 -27.70 -18.18
N ASP A 60 13.03 -28.63 -19.09
CA ASP A 60 14.37 -29.07 -19.57
C ASP A 60 15.12 -27.92 -20.25
N LEU A 61 14.42 -27.08 -20.99
CA LEU A 61 14.99 -25.91 -21.66
C LEU A 61 15.09 -24.69 -20.72
N GLY A 62 14.53 -24.73 -19.51
CA GLY A 62 14.43 -23.55 -18.67
C GLY A 62 13.52 -22.45 -19.27
N PHE A 63 12.58 -22.83 -20.16
CA PHE A 63 11.67 -21.89 -20.78
C PHE A 63 10.70 -21.32 -19.77
N ARG A 64 10.62 -19.99 -19.72
CA ARG A 64 9.57 -19.29 -18.99
C ARG A 64 8.70 -18.50 -19.95
N VAL A 65 7.40 -18.61 -19.77
CA VAL A 65 6.44 -17.84 -20.56
C VAL A 65 6.71 -16.34 -20.34
N ASN A 66 6.92 -15.62 -21.43
CA ASN A 66 7.02 -14.17 -21.35
C ASN A 66 5.61 -13.57 -21.22
N LEU A 67 5.25 -13.16 -20.02
CA LEU A 67 3.95 -12.57 -19.71
C LEU A 67 3.65 -11.33 -20.57
N LEU A 68 4.68 -10.53 -20.90
CA LEU A 68 4.53 -9.38 -21.79
C LEU A 68 4.22 -9.79 -23.23
N ALA A 69 4.75 -10.91 -23.72
CA ALA A 69 4.39 -11.42 -25.04
C ALA A 69 3.00 -12.07 -25.06
N GLN A 70 2.57 -12.60 -23.93
CA GLN A 70 1.24 -13.19 -23.76
C GLN A 70 0.15 -12.12 -23.69
N SER A 71 0.43 -10.98 -23.07
CA SER A 71 -0.50 -9.85 -22.97
C SER A 71 -0.89 -9.23 -24.31
N LEU A 72 -0.06 -9.41 -25.34
CA LEU A 72 -0.42 -9.03 -26.72
C LEU A 72 -1.58 -9.87 -27.30
N THR A 73 -1.84 -11.03 -26.72
CA THR A 73 -2.92 -11.96 -27.16
C THR A 73 -4.07 -12.08 -26.15
N THR A 74 -3.77 -11.90 -24.88
CA THR A 74 -4.77 -11.81 -23.80
C THR A 74 -4.86 -10.35 -23.41
N LYS A 75 -6.01 -9.73 -23.33
CA LYS A 75 -6.18 -8.32 -22.94
C LYS A 75 -5.72 -8.02 -21.50
N THR A 76 -5.16 -9.00 -20.80
CA THR A 76 -4.71 -8.90 -19.39
C THR A 76 -3.22 -9.19 -19.29
N VAL A 77 -2.52 -8.42 -18.43
CA VAL A 77 -1.06 -8.53 -18.19
C VAL A 77 -0.78 -9.20 -16.84
N ASN A 78 -1.80 -9.37 -16.01
CA ASN A 78 -1.71 -9.81 -14.62
C ASN A 78 -0.75 -8.97 -13.78
N LEU A 79 -0.75 -7.66 -14.02
CA LEU A 79 0.10 -6.70 -13.35
C LEU A 79 -0.74 -5.55 -12.80
N VAL A 80 -0.52 -5.19 -11.54
CA VAL A 80 -1.13 -4.05 -10.87
C VAL A 80 -0.05 -3.04 -10.51
N ALA A 81 -0.22 -1.78 -10.89
CA ALA A 81 0.66 -0.70 -10.46
C ALA A 81 0.19 -0.15 -9.11
N VAL A 82 1.11 0.04 -8.19
CA VAL A 82 0.88 0.77 -6.94
C VAL A 82 1.73 2.04 -6.98
N VAL A 83 1.08 3.19 -7.01
CA VAL A 83 1.72 4.52 -7.12
C VAL A 83 1.74 5.17 -5.75
N VAL A 84 2.94 5.47 -5.24
CA VAL A 84 3.15 6.00 -3.89
C VAL A 84 4.03 7.26 -3.91
N ASN A 85 3.91 8.10 -2.88
CA ASN A 85 4.84 9.22 -2.66
C ASN A 85 6.20 8.71 -2.17
N HIS A 86 6.16 7.82 -1.20
CA HIS A 86 7.29 7.22 -0.50
C HIS A 86 6.82 5.92 0.17
N ILE A 87 7.74 5.17 0.73
CA ILE A 87 7.47 3.94 1.49
C ILE A 87 8.37 3.99 2.71
N HIS A 88 8.03 4.79 3.68
CA HIS A 88 8.76 4.84 4.95
C HIS A 88 7.85 5.12 6.14
N ASP A 89 6.57 5.38 5.91
CA ASP A 89 5.62 5.48 7.00
C ASP A 89 5.31 4.06 7.53
N LEU A 90 5.28 3.89 8.84
CA LEU A 90 5.07 2.57 9.43
C LEU A 90 3.71 1.98 9.07
N SER A 91 2.70 2.83 8.88
CA SER A 91 1.36 2.41 8.42
C SER A 91 1.37 1.76 7.04
N ASP A 92 2.30 2.17 6.17
CA ASP A 92 2.46 1.59 4.84
C ASP A 92 2.85 0.11 4.90
N LEU A 93 3.71 -0.28 5.86
CA LEU A 93 4.20 -1.66 5.96
C LEU A 93 3.08 -2.65 6.27
N ASP A 94 2.21 -2.34 7.23
CA ASP A 94 1.07 -3.20 7.60
C ASP A 94 0.07 -3.37 6.44
N LEU A 95 -0.10 -2.31 5.64
CA LEU A 95 -1.03 -2.30 4.52
C LEU A 95 -0.47 -3.01 3.31
N PHE A 96 0.79 -2.72 2.94
CA PHE A 96 1.38 -3.25 1.71
C PHE A 96 1.68 -4.74 1.79
N ASP A 97 2.13 -5.27 2.92
CA ASP A 97 2.34 -6.71 3.07
C ASP A 97 1.06 -7.48 2.76
N ARG A 98 -0.06 -7.06 3.37
CA ARG A 98 -1.37 -7.66 3.11
C ARG A 98 -1.83 -7.46 1.66
N LEU A 99 -1.67 -6.26 1.11
CA LEU A 99 -2.05 -5.96 -0.27
C LEU A 99 -1.31 -6.84 -1.27
N LEU A 100 0.00 -7.02 -1.08
CA LEU A 100 0.82 -7.88 -1.94
C LEU A 100 0.33 -9.33 -1.90
N ALA A 101 0.07 -9.87 -0.70
CA ALA A 101 -0.41 -11.23 -0.53
C ALA A 101 -1.77 -11.45 -1.22
N GLU A 102 -2.73 -10.56 -1.02
CA GLU A 102 -4.08 -10.69 -1.59
C GLU A 102 -4.10 -10.48 -3.12
N VAL A 103 -3.30 -9.56 -3.65
CA VAL A 103 -3.15 -9.38 -5.11
C VAL A 103 -2.52 -10.61 -5.75
N GLN A 104 -1.53 -11.23 -5.09
CA GLN A 104 -0.91 -12.47 -5.57
C GLN A 104 -1.87 -13.65 -5.48
N ALA A 105 -2.74 -13.72 -4.49
CA ALA A 105 -3.75 -14.77 -4.34
C ALA A 105 -4.76 -14.78 -5.52
N VAL A 106 -5.03 -13.62 -6.13
CA VAL A 106 -5.86 -13.53 -7.35
C VAL A 106 -5.04 -13.65 -8.65
N GLY A 107 -3.80 -14.14 -8.58
CA GLY A 107 -2.95 -14.45 -9.74
C GLY A 107 -2.30 -13.25 -10.41
N LYS A 108 -2.30 -12.08 -9.74
CA LYS A 108 -1.67 -10.86 -10.26
C LYS A 108 -0.34 -10.57 -9.56
N GLN A 109 0.52 -9.77 -10.20
CA GLN A 109 1.77 -9.28 -9.63
C GLN A 109 1.68 -7.77 -9.41
N VAL A 110 2.48 -7.23 -8.50
CA VAL A 110 2.52 -5.81 -8.19
C VAL A 110 3.82 -5.19 -8.68
N ILE A 111 3.72 -4.04 -9.33
CA ILE A 111 4.84 -3.12 -9.53
C ILE A 111 4.62 -1.88 -8.67
N LEU A 112 5.65 -1.49 -7.95
CA LEU A 112 5.61 -0.33 -7.09
C LEU A 112 6.34 0.83 -7.77
N ILE A 113 5.64 1.94 -7.96
CA ILE A 113 6.15 3.14 -8.62
C ILE A 113 6.15 4.30 -7.63
N ARG A 114 7.34 4.78 -7.30
CA ARG A 114 7.48 5.94 -6.43
C ARG A 114 7.43 7.23 -7.23
N VAL A 115 6.47 8.10 -6.88
CA VAL A 115 6.27 9.42 -7.50
C VAL A 115 6.19 10.46 -6.38
N GLY A 116 7.34 10.96 -5.96
CA GLY A 116 7.46 11.85 -4.81
C GLY A 116 7.36 13.35 -5.13
N SER A 117 7.07 13.72 -6.39
CA SER A 117 6.86 15.12 -6.81
C SER A 117 6.18 15.17 -8.18
N VAL A 118 5.64 16.33 -8.54
CA VAL A 118 5.07 16.59 -9.88
C VAL A 118 6.12 16.41 -10.98
N ASP A 119 7.36 16.88 -10.74
CA ASP A 119 8.45 16.74 -11.71
C ASP A 119 8.76 15.27 -12.03
N LYS A 120 8.65 14.38 -11.04
CA LYS A 120 8.82 12.93 -11.24
C LYS A 120 7.72 12.31 -12.07
N VAL A 121 6.48 12.80 -11.94
CA VAL A 121 5.37 12.41 -12.81
C VAL A 121 5.66 12.82 -14.25
N GLU A 122 6.09 14.06 -14.47
CA GLU A 122 6.43 14.56 -15.80
C GLU A 122 7.60 13.83 -16.42
N GLU A 123 8.63 13.52 -15.62
CA GLU A 123 9.78 12.72 -16.04
C GLU A 123 9.33 11.34 -16.52
N PHE A 124 8.49 10.66 -15.76
CA PHE A 124 7.92 9.36 -16.11
C PHE A 124 7.16 9.41 -17.44
N LEU A 125 6.33 10.42 -17.63
CA LEU A 125 5.56 10.61 -18.87
C LEU A 125 6.46 10.92 -20.06
N ARG A 126 7.56 11.68 -19.86
CA ARG A 126 8.53 12.03 -20.93
C ARG A 126 9.36 10.84 -21.40
N GLN A 127 9.67 9.90 -20.52
CA GLN A 127 10.43 8.69 -20.85
C GLN A 127 9.70 7.77 -21.83
N GLY A 128 8.39 7.98 -22.04
CA GLY A 128 7.59 7.26 -23.03
C GLY A 128 7.44 5.76 -22.73
N VAL A 129 7.93 5.30 -21.57
CA VAL A 129 7.78 3.90 -21.11
C VAL A 129 6.40 3.77 -20.46
N ALA A 130 5.41 3.45 -21.27
CA ALA A 130 4.10 3.10 -20.73
C ALA A 130 4.10 1.63 -20.30
N TYR A 131 4.05 1.38 -19.00
CA TYR A 131 3.76 0.04 -18.50
C TYR A 131 2.28 -0.27 -18.78
N HIS A 132 2.04 -1.39 -19.44
CA HIS A 132 0.69 -1.92 -19.51
C HIS A 132 0.39 -2.61 -18.18
N VAL A 133 -0.66 -2.20 -17.50
CA VAL A 133 -1.12 -2.84 -16.26
C VAL A 133 -2.63 -3.04 -16.33
N ASP A 134 -3.14 -4.01 -15.59
CA ASP A 134 -4.58 -4.27 -15.53
C ASP A 134 -5.30 -3.21 -14.69
N ALA A 135 -4.65 -2.74 -13.62
CA ALA A 135 -5.16 -1.70 -12.75
C ALA A 135 -4.03 -0.89 -12.11
N ALA A 136 -4.33 0.31 -11.64
CA ALA A 136 -3.45 1.15 -10.85
C ALA A 136 -4.11 1.58 -9.54
N LEU A 137 -3.45 1.36 -8.41
CA LEU A 137 -3.80 1.82 -7.08
C LEU A 137 -2.98 3.08 -6.76
N VAL A 138 -3.64 4.18 -6.41
CA VAL A 138 -2.96 5.49 -6.27
C VAL A 138 -3.02 5.98 -4.83
N PHE A 139 -1.88 5.88 -4.16
CA PHE A 139 -1.63 6.45 -2.83
C PHE A 139 -0.88 7.79 -2.91
N SER A 140 -0.48 8.20 -4.13
CA SER A 140 0.31 9.41 -4.34
C SER A 140 -0.56 10.66 -4.40
N ASP A 141 -0.15 11.73 -3.69
CA ASP A 141 -0.77 13.05 -3.76
C ASP A 141 -0.39 13.82 -5.03
N PHE A 142 0.62 13.37 -5.77
CA PHE A 142 1.19 14.06 -6.92
C PHE A 142 0.63 13.65 -8.27
N ALA A 143 -0.17 12.58 -8.31
CA ALA A 143 -0.76 12.07 -9.54
C ALA A 143 -2.29 11.96 -9.43
N ASP A 144 -3.01 12.62 -10.31
CA ASP A 144 -4.45 12.44 -10.48
C ASP A 144 -4.76 11.22 -11.37
N ALA A 145 -6.01 10.79 -11.38
CA ALA A 145 -6.43 9.62 -12.13
C ALA A 145 -6.19 9.76 -13.65
N ALA A 146 -6.38 10.93 -14.22
CA ALA A 146 -6.14 11.17 -15.65
C ALA A 146 -4.67 11.01 -16.02
N THR A 147 -3.78 11.48 -15.15
CA THR A 147 -2.34 11.33 -15.30
C THR A 147 -1.92 9.86 -15.19
N VAL A 148 -2.45 9.14 -14.19
CA VAL A 148 -2.15 7.72 -13.98
C VAL A 148 -2.65 6.86 -15.15
N ARG A 149 -3.83 7.15 -15.72
CA ARG A 149 -4.29 6.51 -16.96
C ARG A 149 -3.30 6.64 -18.11
N ARG A 150 -2.68 7.83 -18.26
CA ARG A 150 -1.65 8.06 -19.29
C ARG A 150 -0.34 7.33 -18.97
N MET A 151 0.06 7.28 -17.70
CA MET A 151 1.28 6.59 -17.26
C MET A 151 1.23 5.09 -17.55
N PHE A 152 0.09 4.46 -17.35
CA PHE A 152 -0.05 3.00 -17.35
C PHE A 152 -0.95 2.45 -18.46
N ARG A 153 -1.53 3.30 -19.29
CA ARG A 153 -2.50 2.92 -20.34
C ARG A 153 -3.58 1.97 -19.82
N THR A 154 -4.11 2.25 -18.65
CA THR A 154 -5.22 1.52 -18.04
C THR A 154 -6.36 2.48 -17.72
N ASP A 155 -7.60 2.04 -17.95
CA ASP A 155 -8.79 2.78 -17.51
C ASP A 155 -9.13 2.49 -16.05
N GLN A 156 -8.56 1.42 -15.49
CA GLN A 156 -8.79 0.96 -14.13
C GLN A 156 -7.85 1.67 -13.16
N VAL A 157 -8.20 2.85 -12.72
CA VAL A 157 -7.45 3.61 -11.73
C VAL A 157 -8.30 3.77 -10.48
N ILE A 158 -7.78 3.34 -9.33
CA ILE A 158 -8.45 3.40 -8.03
C ILE A 158 -7.69 4.39 -7.15
N MET A 159 -8.37 5.44 -6.68
CA MET A 159 -7.78 6.50 -5.86
C MET A 159 -7.92 6.18 -4.38
N LEU A 160 -6.83 6.34 -3.61
CA LEU A 160 -6.75 5.98 -2.19
C LEU A 160 -6.28 7.14 -1.29
N ASN A 161 -5.86 8.26 -1.87
CA ASN A 161 -5.28 9.40 -1.17
C ASN A 161 -6.23 10.58 -0.93
N GLY A 162 -7.53 10.36 -1.09
CA GLY A 162 -8.52 11.42 -0.97
C GLY A 162 -8.62 12.40 -2.15
N LYS A 163 -7.69 12.32 -3.11
CA LYS A 163 -7.70 13.15 -4.32
C LYS A 163 -8.49 12.47 -5.45
N HIS A 164 -9.79 12.30 -5.24
CA HIS A 164 -10.67 11.70 -6.23
C HIS A 164 -11.35 12.78 -7.07
N ASP A 165 -11.30 12.61 -8.37
CA ASP A 165 -11.85 13.53 -9.37
C ASP A 165 -13.31 13.24 -9.72
N ARG A 166 -13.96 12.30 -9.03
CA ARG A 166 -15.28 11.74 -9.36
C ARG A 166 -15.38 11.04 -10.73
N LEU A 167 -14.26 10.93 -11.43
CA LEU A 167 -14.12 10.23 -12.71
C LEU A 167 -13.47 8.86 -12.54
N SER A 168 -13.16 8.48 -11.30
CA SER A 168 -12.46 7.24 -10.93
C SER A 168 -13.04 6.67 -9.65
N PRO A 169 -13.10 5.34 -9.51
CA PRO A 169 -13.42 4.72 -8.25
C PRO A 169 -12.41 5.14 -7.17
N ALA A 170 -12.90 5.32 -5.96
CA ALA A 170 -12.06 5.64 -4.81
C ALA A 170 -12.50 4.84 -3.59
N ILE A 171 -11.54 4.51 -2.73
CA ILE A 171 -11.77 3.90 -1.42
C ILE A 171 -10.91 4.62 -0.39
N MET A 172 -11.46 4.90 0.77
CA MET A 172 -10.76 5.59 1.85
C MET A 172 -11.33 5.20 3.22
N PRO A 173 -10.55 5.35 4.30
CA PRO A 173 -11.08 5.26 5.65
C PRO A 173 -12.13 6.37 5.90
N ASP A 174 -13.25 6.03 6.55
CA ASP A 174 -14.15 7.02 7.15
C ASP A 174 -13.58 7.40 8.53
N GLU A 175 -12.80 8.47 8.57
CA GLU A 175 -12.07 8.87 9.76
C GLU A 175 -12.95 9.49 10.84
N LYS A 176 -14.16 9.92 10.48
CA LYS A 176 -15.02 10.70 11.38
C LYS A 176 -15.41 9.92 12.62
N GLN A 177 -15.88 8.69 12.45
CA GLN A 177 -16.37 7.88 13.58
C GLN A 177 -15.26 7.66 14.62
N GLY A 178 -14.10 7.15 14.22
CA GLY A 178 -13.00 6.85 15.14
C GLY A 178 -12.46 8.09 15.85
N ILE A 179 -12.34 9.23 15.14
CA ILE A 179 -11.92 10.50 15.75
C ILE A 179 -12.93 10.94 16.81
N PHE A 180 -14.23 10.91 16.52
CA PHE A 180 -15.26 11.28 17.48
C PHE A 180 -15.29 10.34 18.69
N GLU A 181 -15.09 9.04 18.50
CA GLU A 181 -15.00 8.06 19.59
C GLU A 181 -13.79 8.35 20.50
N ALA A 182 -12.61 8.63 19.94
CA ALA A 182 -11.41 8.95 20.70
C ALA A 182 -11.54 10.26 21.48
N VAL A 183 -12.10 11.30 20.87
CA VAL A 183 -12.33 12.59 21.53
C VAL A 183 -13.41 12.47 22.60
N ALA A 184 -14.47 11.68 22.37
CA ALA A 184 -15.47 11.39 23.37
C ALA A 184 -14.92 10.62 24.57
N ASP A 185 -14.01 9.66 24.34
CA ASP A 185 -13.29 8.95 25.40
C ASP A 185 -12.45 9.92 26.25
N ALA A 186 -11.69 10.80 25.61
CA ALA A 186 -10.92 11.84 26.29
C ALA A 186 -11.80 12.77 27.14
N ALA A 187 -12.92 13.24 26.59
CA ALA A 187 -13.86 14.11 27.31
C ALA A 187 -14.48 13.40 28.54
N LYS A 188 -14.84 12.13 28.42
CA LYS A 188 -15.35 11.30 29.54
C LYS A 188 -14.30 11.15 30.65
N LYS A 189 -13.02 11.15 30.30
CA LYS A 189 -11.88 11.08 31.23
C LYS A 189 -11.47 12.44 31.79
N GLY A 190 -12.23 13.48 31.52
CA GLY A 190 -12.05 14.82 32.09
C GLY A 190 -11.08 15.71 31.33
N VAL A 191 -10.65 15.35 30.12
CA VAL A 191 -9.83 16.20 29.26
C VAL A 191 -10.59 17.48 28.93
N ARG A 192 -9.95 18.63 29.13
CA ARG A 192 -10.47 19.97 28.83
C ARG A 192 -9.62 20.69 27.79
N THR A 193 -8.34 20.37 27.73
CA THR A 193 -7.38 20.97 26.81
C THR A 193 -6.68 19.89 26.00
N ALA A 194 -6.48 20.15 24.73
CA ALA A 194 -5.78 19.24 23.83
C ALA A 194 -4.78 19.96 22.95
N ALA A 195 -3.73 19.24 22.55
CA ALA A 195 -2.89 19.61 21.42
C ALA A 195 -3.09 18.58 20.29
N LEU A 196 -2.87 19.04 19.05
CA LEU A 196 -2.91 18.23 17.85
C LEU A 196 -1.57 18.25 17.14
N VAL A 197 -0.96 17.08 16.95
CA VAL A 197 0.28 16.91 16.15
C VAL A 197 -0.14 16.35 14.81
N THR A 198 0.06 17.16 13.76
CA THR A 198 -0.43 16.88 12.41
C THR A 198 0.67 16.30 11.52
N GLY A 199 0.27 15.60 10.48
CA GLY A 199 1.17 15.12 9.44
C GLY A 199 1.54 16.20 8.41
N ARG A 200 1.82 15.80 7.17
CA ARG A 200 2.25 16.72 6.10
C ARG A 200 1.12 17.68 5.68
N ALA A 201 1.37 18.97 5.73
CA ALA A 201 0.41 20.01 5.35
C ALA A 201 -0.03 19.93 3.87
N THR A 202 0.76 19.31 3.01
CA THR A 202 0.44 19.11 1.58
C THR A 202 -0.56 17.98 1.34
N SER A 203 -0.80 17.10 2.32
CA SER A 203 -1.76 16.00 2.21
C SER A 203 -3.19 16.49 2.37
N LEU A 204 -4.04 16.22 1.37
CA LEU A 204 -5.46 16.55 1.42
C LEU A 204 -6.21 15.75 2.50
N VAL A 205 -5.80 14.49 2.72
CA VAL A 205 -6.34 13.65 3.79
C VAL A 205 -6.03 14.27 5.15
N GLU A 206 -4.80 14.78 5.34
CA GLU A 206 -4.41 15.42 6.60
C GLU A 206 -5.19 16.70 6.88
N GLN A 207 -5.42 17.52 5.85
CA GLN A 207 -6.22 18.73 5.99
C GLN A 207 -7.66 18.40 6.43
N ALA A 208 -8.28 17.41 5.77
CA ALA A 208 -9.62 16.93 6.13
C ALA A 208 -9.65 16.34 7.55
N ARG A 209 -8.65 15.53 7.91
CA ARG A 209 -8.50 14.94 9.25
C ARG A 209 -8.41 16.03 10.34
N GLY A 210 -7.62 17.06 10.09
CA GLY A 210 -7.50 18.19 10.99
C GLY A 210 -8.83 18.92 11.24
N GLU A 211 -9.66 19.08 10.21
CA GLU A 211 -11.00 19.66 10.36
C GLU A 211 -11.93 18.77 11.20
N ILE A 212 -11.87 17.45 11.00
CA ILE A 212 -12.67 16.49 11.79
C ILE A 212 -12.27 16.57 13.28
N TYR A 213 -10.97 16.63 13.60
CA TYR A 213 -10.51 16.81 14.98
C TYR A 213 -11.03 18.12 15.60
N ARG A 214 -10.95 19.25 14.87
CA ARG A 214 -11.46 20.55 15.36
C ARG A 214 -12.96 20.50 15.64
N ASP A 215 -13.76 19.91 14.74
CA ASP A 215 -15.20 19.71 14.95
C ASP A 215 -15.47 18.81 16.18
N ALA A 216 -14.74 17.71 16.31
CA ALA A 216 -14.88 16.80 17.45
C ALA A 216 -14.52 17.48 18.78
N PHE A 217 -13.41 18.21 18.86
CA PHE A 217 -13.03 18.96 20.05
C PHE A 217 -14.08 19.99 20.43
N GLN A 218 -14.55 20.79 19.47
CA GLN A 218 -15.59 21.79 19.69
C GLN A 218 -16.87 21.16 20.27
N ARG A 219 -17.35 20.05 19.71
CA ARG A 219 -18.58 19.38 20.16
C ARG A 219 -18.45 18.77 21.54
N HIS A 220 -17.25 18.38 21.94
CA HIS A 220 -17.00 17.81 23.28
C HIS A 220 -16.49 18.84 24.30
N GLY A 221 -16.43 20.12 23.94
CA GLY A 221 -16.01 21.18 24.83
C GLY A 221 -14.51 21.11 25.21
N ILE A 222 -13.68 20.52 24.33
CA ILE A 222 -12.23 20.45 24.50
C ILE A 222 -11.60 21.64 23.77
N ILE A 223 -10.76 22.40 24.46
CA ILE A 223 -10.05 23.55 23.91
C ILE A 223 -8.78 23.05 23.20
N LEU A 224 -8.68 23.24 21.89
CA LEU A 224 -7.43 23.02 21.16
C LEU A 224 -6.45 24.16 21.47
N THR A 225 -5.47 23.89 22.31
CA THR A 225 -4.50 24.91 22.78
C THR A 225 -3.34 25.09 21.82
N LYS A 226 -2.97 24.01 21.09
CA LYS A 226 -1.80 24.02 20.21
C LYS A 226 -1.97 23.05 19.04
N THR A 227 -1.44 23.45 17.88
CA THR A 227 -1.24 22.56 16.74
C THR A 227 0.22 22.56 16.36
N VAL A 228 0.87 21.40 16.32
CA VAL A 228 2.28 21.23 15.96
C VAL A 228 2.35 20.47 14.64
N GLN A 229 3.09 21.01 13.69
CA GLN A 229 3.28 20.40 12.38
C GLN A 229 4.36 19.32 12.43
N GLY A 230 4.03 18.10 12.08
CA GLY A 230 4.94 17.00 11.83
C GLY A 230 4.93 16.58 10.35
N ASP A 231 5.32 15.33 10.09
CA ASP A 231 5.39 14.74 8.75
C ASP A 231 5.03 13.23 8.70
N TYR A 232 4.34 12.73 9.74
CA TYR A 232 4.00 11.34 10.04
C TYR A 232 5.16 10.47 10.53
N SER A 233 6.40 10.98 10.56
CA SER A 233 7.55 10.20 11.02
C SER A 233 7.67 10.17 12.54
N TYR A 234 8.29 9.11 13.06
CA TYR A 234 8.71 9.01 14.46
C TYR A 234 9.57 10.21 14.88
N LEU A 235 10.52 10.64 14.03
CA LEU A 235 11.42 11.75 14.34
C LEU A 235 10.68 13.08 14.47
N SER A 236 9.68 13.33 13.64
CA SER A 236 8.88 14.56 13.76
C SER A 236 8.03 14.55 15.02
N GLY A 237 7.49 13.40 15.43
CA GLY A 237 6.81 13.24 16.71
C GLY A 237 7.74 13.45 17.89
N HIS A 238 8.94 12.87 17.85
CA HIS A 238 9.96 13.07 18.88
C HIS A 238 10.37 14.55 19.01
N ALA A 239 10.52 15.25 17.88
CA ALA A 239 10.80 16.70 17.90
C ALA A 239 9.61 17.51 18.45
N ALA A 240 8.38 17.18 18.05
CA ALA A 240 7.16 17.80 18.54
C ALA A 240 6.98 17.64 20.06
N ALA A 241 7.48 16.56 20.65
CA ALA A 241 7.38 16.33 22.08
C ALA A 241 8.09 17.40 22.91
N GLY A 242 9.13 18.06 22.37
CA GLY A 242 9.79 19.21 23.02
C GLY A 242 8.84 20.37 23.32
N GLU A 243 7.75 20.47 22.56
CA GLU A 243 6.69 21.48 22.78
C GLU A 243 5.77 21.14 23.97
N PHE A 244 5.91 19.93 24.53
CA PHE A 244 5.07 19.38 25.60
C PHE A 244 5.85 18.99 26.86
N VAL A 245 7.14 19.35 27.00
CA VAL A 245 7.97 19.09 28.19
C VAL A 245 8.12 20.30 29.12
N GLY A 246 7.38 21.40 28.90
CA GLY A 246 7.35 22.58 29.72
C GLY A 246 6.36 22.54 30.89
N GLU A 247 5.98 23.73 31.41
CA GLU A 247 5.02 23.83 32.51
C GLU A 247 3.56 23.82 32.07
N ASP A 248 3.25 24.18 30.81
CA ASP A 248 1.89 24.26 30.26
C ASP A 248 1.56 23.04 29.39
N PHE A 249 1.23 21.93 30.03
CA PHE A 249 0.78 20.71 29.33
C PHE A 249 -0.70 20.78 28.99
N PRO A 250 -1.09 20.33 27.78
CA PRO A 250 -2.49 19.98 27.53
C PRO A 250 -2.86 18.70 28.30
N ASP A 251 -4.15 18.52 28.62
CA ASP A 251 -4.63 17.28 29.25
C ASP A 251 -4.47 16.06 28.32
N ALA A 252 -4.46 16.30 26.99
CA ALA A 252 -4.25 15.28 25.99
C ALA A 252 -3.49 15.78 24.76
N VAL A 253 -2.71 14.90 24.15
CA VAL A 253 -2.07 15.09 22.84
C VAL A 253 -2.63 14.07 21.86
N PHE A 254 -3.16 14.55 20.73
CA PHE A 254 -3.63 13.73 19.64
C PHE A 254 -2.63 13.84 18.48
N CYS A 255 -2.22 12.69 17.95
CA CYS A 255 -1.34 12.62 16.80
C CYS A 255 -2.10 12.02 15.62
N THR A 256 -1.90 12.56 14.44
CA THR A 256 -2.50 12.04 13.22
C THR A 256 -1.73 10.86 12.61
N SER A 257 -0.74 10.32 13.33
CA SER A 257 -0.13 9.02 13.08
C SER A 257 0.43 8.40 14.37
N ASP A 258 0.44 7.08 14.44
CA ASP A 258 1.02 6.34 15.57
C ASP A 258 2.53 6.50 15.66
N ALA A 259 3.21 6.62 14.52
CA ALA A 259 4.66 6.82 14.50
C ALA A 259 5.05 8.13 15.21
N MET A 260 4.30 9.22 15.00
CA MET A 260 4.50 10.47 15.76
C MET A 260 4.18 10.28 17.23
N ALA A 261 3.10 9.56 17.57
CA ALA A 261 2.76 9.27 18.96
C ALA A 261 3.86 8.46 19.68
N MET A 262 4.47 7.47 18.98
CA MET A 262 5.61 6.72 19.51
C MET A 262 6.81 7.62 19.80
N GLY A 263 7.12 8.56 18.89
CA GLY A 263 8.20 9.54 19.11
C GLY A 263 7.95 10.44 20.33
N ILE A 264 6.72 10.90 20.52
CA ILE A 264 6.32 11.69 21.71
C ILE A 264 6.46 10.85 22.98
N LEU A 265 5.94 9.60 22.95
CA LEU A 265 5.99 8.71 24.10
C LEU A 265 7.43 8.46 24.56
N ASP A 266 8.35 8.21 23.64
CA ASP A 266 9.75 7.91 23.99
C ASP A 266 10.48 9.12 24.54
N LEU A 267 10.27 10.33 23.99
CA LEU A 267 10.84 11.53 24.58
C LEU A 267 10.28 11.77 26.00
N CYS A 268 8.97 11.61 26.19
CA CYS A 268 8.36 11.79 27.51
C CYS A 268 8.89 10.76 28.52
N ARG A 269 9.11 9.53 28.12
CA ARG A 269 9.73 8.50 28.97
C ARG A 269 11.14 8.85 29.41
N ALA A 270 11.92 9.48 28.52
CA ALA A 270 13.27 9.92 28.83
C ALA A 270 13.27 11.08 29.85
N HIS A 271 12.24 11.93 29.87
CA HIS A 271 12.14 13.10 30.75
C HIS A 271 11.38 12.80 32.05
N PHE A 272 10.42 11.90 32.03
CA PHE A 272 9.54 11.60 33.17
C PHE A 272 9.67 10.13 33.60
N PRO A 273 10.14 9.83 34.83
CA PRO A 273 10.23 8.46 35.32
C PRO A 273 8.83 7.81 35.39
N GLY A 274 8.69 6.60 34.91
CA GLY A 274 7.49 5.80 35.14
C GLY A 274 6.73 5.35 33.89
N ASN A 275 7.32 5.36 32.70
CA ASN A 275 6.78 4.80 31.45
C ASN A 275 5.46 5.40 30.94
N LYS A 276 4.98 6.51 31.46
CA LYS A 276 3.81 7.23 30.95
C LYS A 276 4.20 8.67 30.67
N PRO A 277 3.58 9.34 29.67
CA PRO A 277 3.55 10.80 29.69
C PRO A 277 2.88 11.17 31.02
N ALA A 278 3.68 11.60 32.00
CA ALA A 278 3.22 11.74 33.39
C ALA A 278 2.09 12.77 33.56
N HIS A 279 1.82 13.58 32.53
CA HIS A 279 0.99 14.77 32.65
C HIS A 279 -0.14 14.89 31.61
N PHE A 280 -0.14 14.09 30.53
CA PHE A 280 -1.18 14.12 29.50
C PHE A 280 -1.52 12.73 28.96
N ARG A 281 -2.70 12.59 28.37
CA ARG A 281 -3.09 11.40 27.61
C ARG A 281 -2.58 11.50 26.18
N LEU A 282 -2.23 10.36 25.58
CA LEU A 282 -1.70 10.30 24.22
C LEU A 282 -2.57 9.40 23.34
N TYR A 283 -2.96 9.93 22.19
CA TYR A 283 -3.77 9.29 21.18
C TYR A 283 -3.03 9.31 19.85
N GLY A 284 -2.99 8.18 19.15
CA GLY A 284 -2.43 8.02 17.83
C GLY A 284 -3.50 7.82 16.75
N PHE A 285 -3.03 7.48 15.56
CA PHE A 285 -3.84 7.18 14.39
C PHE A 285 -3.11 6.13 13.52
N ASP A 286 -3.80 5.21 12.90
CA ASP A 286 -3.44 4.08 12.01
C ASP A 286 -3.62 2.70 12.65
N ASP A 287 -3.63 2.58 13.97
CA ASP A 287 -3.67 1.31 14.72
C ASP A 287 -2.64 0.31 14.19
N LEU A 288 -1.37 0.70 14.32
CA LEU A 288 -0.23 -0.09 13.86
C LEU A 288 -0.12 -1.39 14.63
N SER A 289 0.33 -2.46 13.97
CA SER A 289 0.66 -3.74 14.61
C SER A 289 1.72 -3.62 15.74
N LEU A 290 2.59 -2.61 15.66
CA LEU A 290 3.57 -2.28 16.70
C LEU A 290 2.94 -1.85 18.03
N LEU A 291 1.70 -1.38 18.03
CA LEU A 291 0.99 -0.98 19.25
C LEU A 291 0.48 -2.17 20.09
N ASP A 292 0.58 -3.37 19.55
CA ASP A 292 0.33 -4.61 20.28
C ASP A 292 1.53 -5.05 21.13
N PHE A 293 2.68 -4.35 20.99
CA PHE A 293 3.84 -4.58 21.82
C PHE A 293 3.75 -3.77 23.13
N ASP A 294 4.15 -4.37 24.24
CA ASP A 294 4.17 -3.72 25.56
C ASP A 294 4.93 -2.38 25.58
N ALA A 295 5.89 -2.22 24.65
CA ALA A 295 6.68 -1.02 24.52
C ALA A 295 5.85 0.21 24.09
N TYR A 296 4.77 0.02 23.33
CA TYR A 296 3.98 1.12 22.77
C TYR A 296 2.47 0.94 22.98
N PRO A 297 2.00 0.96 24.25
CA PRO A 297 0.58 0.77 24.56
C PRO A 297 -0.24 2.03 24.24
N ILE A 298 -0.12 2.55 23.01
CA ILE A 298 -0.72 3.80 22.57
C ILE A 298 -2.17 3.55 22.13
N ALA A 299 -3.10 4.30 22.72
CA ALA A 299 -4.49 4.34 22.25
C ALA A 299 -4.52 4.95 20.85
N SER A 300 -5.19 4.32 19.91
CA SER A 300 -5.15 4.72 18.52
C SER A 300 -6.51 4.65 17.82
N ILE A 301 -6.60 5.26 16.67
CA ILE A 301 -7.74 5.18 15.76
C ILE A 301 -7.31 4.35 14.56
N GLY A 302 -8.02 3.27 14.28
CA GLY A 302 -7.69 2.40 13.16
C GLY A 302 -8.92 2.00 12.36
N TYR A 303 -8.66 1.33 11.24
CA TYR A 303 -9.68 0.73 10.38
C TYR A 303 -9.32 -0.73 10.12
N ASP A 304 -10.31 -1.49 9.66
CA ASP A 304 -10.07 -2.87 9.25
C ASP A 304 -9.25 -2.92 7.95
N LYS A 305 -7.93 -3.05 8.09
CA LYS A 305 -7.00 -3.14 6.96
C LYS A 305 -7.27 -4.36 6.08
N ALA A 306 -7.81 -5.45 6.66
CA ALA A 306 -8.18 -6.63 5.88
C ALA A 306 -9.38 -6.34 4.97
N ALA A 307 -10.43 -5.73 5.53
CA ALA A 307 -11.60 -5.32 4.75
C ALA A 307 -11.23 -4.27 3.68
N PHE A 308 -10.35 -3.32 4.02
CA PHE A 308 -9.87 -2.31 3.09
C PHE A 308 -9.13 -2.92 1.90
N VAL A 309 -8.20 -3.85 2.15
CA VAL A 309 -7.46 -4.56 1.09
C VAL A 309 -8.38 -5.47 0.28
N ALA A 310 -9.28 -6.21 0.93
CA ALA A 310 -10.24 -7.07 0.23
C ALA A 310 -11.10 -6.27 -0.76
N GLU A 311 -11.53 -5.06 -0.39
CA GLU A 311 -12.29 -4.19 -1.28
C GLU A 311 -11.43 -3.67 -2.44
N MET A 312 -10.17 -3.29 -2.21
CA MET A 312 -9.24 -2.94 -3.29
C MET A 312 -9.07 -4.08 -4.29
N VAL A 313 -8.87 -5.30 -3.78
CA VAL A 313 -8.69 -6.49 -4.62
C VAL A 313 -9.97 -6.82 -5.39
N ARG A 314 -11.14 -6.67 -4.76
CA ARG A 314 -12.43 -6.81 -5.43
C ARG A 314 -12.57 -5.81 -6.59
N MET A 315 -12.24 -4.54 -6.35
CA MET A 315 -12.27 -3.51 -7.40
C MET A 315 -11.31 -3.82 -8.56
N ILE A 316 -10.16 -4.46 -8.28
CA ILE A 316 -9.21 -4.89 -9.32
C ILE A 316 -9.73 -6.10 -10.10
N ALA A 317 -10.32 -7.09 -9.41
CA ALA A 317 -10.74 -8.36 -10.00
C ALA A 317 -12.06 -8.22 -10.79
N GLU A 318 -12.94 -7.37 -10.31
CA GLU A 318 -14.27 -7.13 -10.87
C GLU A 318 -14.39 -5.67 -11.35
N PRO A 319 -13.79 -5.32 -12.51
CA PRO A 319 -13.92 -3.99 -13.06
C PRO A 319 -15.39 -3.69 -13.36
N THR A 320 -16.04 -3.00 -12.45
CA THR A 320 -17.37 -2.46 -12.70
C THR A 320 -17.26 -1.23 -13.60
N HIS A 321 -18.21 -1.04 -14.49
CA HIS A 321 -18.33 0.24 -15.18
C HIS A 321 -18.53 1.33 -14.12
N PHE A 322 -17.47 2.12 -13.89
CA PHE A 322 -17.54 3.24 -12.99
C PHE A 322 -18.53 4.27 -13.54
N ILE A 323 -19.48 4.66 -12.71
CA ILE A 323 -20.44 5.73 -13.04
C ILE A 323 -19.87 7.02 -12.44
N GLU A 324 -19.70 8.02 -13.29
CA GLU A 324 -19.25 9.34 -12.85
C GLU A 324 -20.12 9.87 -11.70
N GLY A 325 -19.48 10.39 -10.68
CA GLY A 325 -20.16 10.88 -9.48
C GLY A 325 -20.46 9.83 -8.42
N THR A 326 -20.10 8.54 -8.63
CA THR A 326 -20.21 7.52 -7.58
C THR A 326 -19.37 7.95 -6.37
N PRO A 327 -19.92 7.96 -5.14
CA PRO A 327 -19.18 8.31 -3.96
C PRO A 327 -18.08 7.29 -3.68
N PRO A 328 -16.98 7.68 -2.99
CA PRO A 328 -15.97 6.75 -2.53
C PRO A 328 -16.56 5.64 -1.66
N VAL A 329 -15.97 4.46 -1.73
CA VAL A 329 -16.21 3.41 -0.73
C VAL A 329 -15.54 3.85 0.56
N LEU A 330 -16.30 3.90 1.65
CA LEU A 330 -15.82 4.30 2.97
C LEU A 330 -15.67 3.06 3.86
N VAL A 331 -14.47 2.88 4.44
CA VAL A 331 -14.21 1.84 5.45
C VAL A 331 -14.23 2.49 6.83
N PRO A 332 -15.13 2.08 7.74
CA PRO A 332 -15.25 2.71 9.04
C PRO A 332 -13.97 2.62 9.86
N THR A 333 -13.61 3.72 10.53
CA THR A 333 -12.61 3.73 11.58
C THR A 333 -13.25 3.50 12.95
N ARG A 334 -12.43 3.06 13.90
CA ARG A 334 -12.82 2.87 15.30
C ARG A 334 -11.72 3.31 16.23
N PHE A 335 -12.08 3.72 17.43
CA PHE A 335 -11.13 3.97 18.50
C PHE A 335 -10.75 2.67 19.21
N VAL A 336 -9.44 2.47 19.41
CA VAL A 336 -8.87 1.34 20.16
C VAL A 336 -8.18 1.89 21.40
N ALA A 337 -8.81 1.67 22.55
CA ALA A 337 -8.29 2.13 23.83
C ALA A 337 -7.08 1.30 24.26
N ARG A 338 -6.01 1.96 24.71
CA ARG A 338 -4.82 1.36 25.33
C ARG A 338 -4.35 2.23 26.51
N ALA A 339 -3.24 1.85 27.16
CA ALA A 339 -2.81 2.45 28.43
C ALA A 339 -2.53 3.96 28.36
N THR A 340 -2.15 4.53 27.21
CA THR A 340 -1.88 5.97 27.11
C THR A 340 -3.13 6.85 27.15
N ALA A 341 -4.31 6.28 26.95
CA ALA A 341 -5.56 7.00 27.15
C ALA A 341 -6.00 7.05 28.65
N GLY A 342 -5.36 6.31 29.52
CA GLY A 342 -5.60 6.30 30.96
C GLY A 342 -6.66 5.30 31.41
#